data_950929998f477a99650983bce1116a02
#
_entry.id   950929998f477a99650983bce1116a02
#
_cell.length_a   1.000
_cell.length_b   1.000
_cell.length_c   1.000
_cell.angle_alpha   90.00
_cell.angle_beta   90.00
_cell.angle_gamma   90.00
#
_symmetry.space_group_name_H-M   'P 1'
#
loop_
_entity.id
_entity.type
_entity.pdbx_description
1 polymer ?
#
loop_
_entity_poly.entity_id
_entity_poly.type
_entity_poly.pdbx_seq_one_letter_code
_entity_poly.pdbx_strand_id
1 'polypeptide(L)'
;DKMMKRINRHLNQRSEMLSGISHDLRTPLTRLKLQLAMMDKKDTAKKMASDIDEMEKMLNDYLQYAKSQSEEDYVEINIPELLDDILKNFDRSKYEFSSNNTIFINGRKNLIKRSLSNVIENGLSYGKKVFVEIKKSVGNAVIIIEDDGPGISKKEYENVFKPFYRVDKSRSLNRSGVGLGLSIAQDIIKSHGGNISLSESKYKGLSVKISLPF
;
A
#
# COMPACT_ATOMS: atom_id res chain seq x y z
N ASP A 1 -16.06 -6.33 -25.98
CA ASP A 1 -16.94 -5.33 -25.34
C ASP A 1 -17.95 -5.88 -24.32
N LYS A 2 -18.70 -6.94 -24.63
CA LYS A 2 -19.63 -7.56 -23.67
C LYS A 2 -18.92 -8.20 -22.48
N MET A 3 -17.75 -8.78 -22.69
CA MET A 3 -16.92 -9.42 -21.64
C MET A 3 -16.38 -8.38 -20.65
N MET A 4 -15.87 -7.25 -21.14
CA MET A 4 -15.36 -6.16 -20.32
C MET A 4 -16.47 -5.53 -19.46
N LYS A 5 -17.67 -5.30 -20.04
CA LYS A 5 -18.84 -4.83 -19.29
C LYS A 5 -19.29 -5.81 -18.19
N ARG A 6 -19.16 -7.13 -18.45
CA ARG A 6 -19.50 -8.16 -17.48
C ARG A 6 -18.48 -8.21 -16.32
N ILE A 7 -17.20 -8.09 -16.65
CA ILE A 7 -16.12 -8.01 -15.65
C ILE A 7 -16.29 -6.77 -14.77
N ASN A 8 -16.49 -5.59 -15.36
CA ASN A 8 -16.72 -4.35 -14.61
C ASN A 8 -17.97 -4.43 -13.72
N ARG A 9 -19.05 -5.04 -14.21
CA ARG A 9 -20.26 -5.23 -13.41
C ARG A 9 -20.02 -6.15 -12.20
N HIS A 10 -19.25 -7.23 -12.36
CA HIS A 10 -18.87 -8.11 -11.25
C HIS A 10 -17.95 -7.40 -10.24
N LEU A 11 -17.00 -6.58 -10.71
CA LEU A 11 -16.13 -5.79 -9.86
C LEU A 11 -16.92 -4.75 -9.05
N ASN A 12 -17.85 -4.04 -9.68
CA ASN A 12 -18.71 -3.05 -9.01
C ASN A 12 -19.63 -3.72 -7.98
N GLN A 13 -20.28 -4.83 -8.35
CA GLN A 13 -21.14 -5.58 -7.44
C GLN A 13 -20.38 -6.12 -6.23
N ARG A 14 -19.13 -6.57 -6.43
CA ARG A 14 -18.25 -6.99 -5.35
C ARG A 14 -17.85 -5.81 -4.45
N SER A 15 -17.59 -4.65 -5.04
CA SER A 15 -17.27 -3.41 -4.35
C SER A 15 -18.42 -2.89 -3.48
N GLU A 16 -19.65 -2.89 -4.02
CA GLU A 16 -20.86 -2.50 -3.30
C GLU A 16 -21.16 -3.45 -2.12
N MET A 17 -21.05 -4.76 -2.33
CA MET A 17 -21.24 -5.77 -1.28
C MET A 17 -20.23 -5.59 -0.15
N LEU A 18 -18.95 -5.35 -0.48
CA LEU A 18 -17.89 -5.11 0.48
C LEU A 18 -18.08 -3.78 1.25
N SER A 19 -18.62 -2.75 0.58
CA SER A 19 -18.95 -1.49 1.23
C SER A 19 -20.07 -1.65 2.27
N GLY A 20 -21.09 -2.47 1.97
CA GLY A 20 -22.16 -2.81 2.91
C GLY A 20 -21.64 -3.59 4.12
N ILE A 21 -20.87 -4.65 3.89
CA ILE A 21 -20.27 -5.46 4.95
C ILE A 21 -19.40 -4.60 5.90
N SER A 22 -18.67 -3.64 5.35
CA SER A 22 -17.84 -2.76 6.17
C SER A 22 -18.63 -1.82 7.06
N HIS A 23 -19.72 -1.25 6.54
CA HIS A 23 -20.63 -0.46 7.36
C HIS A 23 -21.15 -1.30 8.53
N ASP A 24 -21.54 -2.54 8.24
CA ASP A 24 -22.11 -3.44 9.25
C ASP A 24 -21.07 -3.93 10.26
N LEU A 25 -19.78 -4.02 9.86
CA LEU A 25 -18.69 -4.34 10.78
C LEU A 25 -18.21 -3.14 11.61
N ARG A 26 -18.32 -1.92 11.12
CA ARG A 26 -17.95 -0.71 11.87
C ARG A 26 -18.83 -0.52 13.11
N THR A 27 -20.10 -0.82 13.02
CA THR A 27 -21.05 -0.69 14.14
C THR A 27 -20.66 -1.52 15.37
N PRO A 28 -20.39 -2.85 15.27
CA PRO A 28 -19.94 -3.64 16.41
C PRO A 28 -18.54 -3.24 16.91
N LEU A 29 -17.62 -2.80 16.05
CA LEU A 29 -16.30 -2.33 16.45
C LEU A 29 -16.42 -1.05 17.31
N THR A 30 -17.25 -0.09 16.90
CA THR A 30 -17.52 1.13 17.67
C THR A 30 -18.13 0.78 19.02
N ARG A 31 -19.07 -0.17 19.08
CA ARG A 31 -19.67 -0.63 20.34
C ARG A 31 -18.64 -1.29 21.26
N LEU A 32 -17.74 -2.10 20.72
CA LEU A 32 -16.63 -2.69 21.50
C LEU A 32 -15.70 -1.61 22.06
N LYS A 33 -15.36 -0.57 21.29
CA LYS A 33 -14.58 0.58 21.79
C LYS A 33 -15.25 1.28 22.95
N LEU A 34 -16.57 1.51 22.86
CA LEU A 34 -17.34 2.14 23.94
C LEU A 34 -17.35 1.25 25.21
N GLN A 35 -17.52 -0.06 25.05
CA GLN A 35 -17.47 -0.99 26.19
C GLN A 35 -16.09 -1.02 26.85
N LEU A 36 -15.00 -0.99 26.05
CA LEU A 36 -13.64 -0.92 26.59
C LEU A 36 -13.35 0.39 27.32
N ALA A 37 -13.90 1.52 26.86
CA ALA A 37 -13.76 2.81 27.53
C ALA A 37 -14.42 2.84 28.92
N MET A 38 -15.38 1.94 29.17
CA MET A 38 -16.10 1.79 30.45
C MET A 38 -15.46 0.78 31.40
N MET A 39 -14.37 0.10 30.99
CA MET A 39 -13.70 -0.93 31.81
C MET A 39 -12.71 -0.29 32.81
N ASP A 40 -12.71 -0.76 34.05
CA ASP A 40 -11.80 -0.31 35.10
C ASP A 40 -10.33 -0.72 34.89
N LYS A 41 -10.07 -1.79 34.13
CA LYS A 41 -8.71 -2.30 33.83
C LYS A 41 -8.09 -1.56 32.64
N LYS A 42 -7.54 -0.36 32.88
CA LYS A 42 -7.02 0.55 31.87
C LYS A 42 -5.96 -0.05 30.92
N ASP A 43 -5.07 -0.93 31.39
CA ASP A 43 -4.00 -1.48 30.53
C ASP A 43 -4.51 -2.55 29.56
N THR A 44 -5.45 -3.38 30.01
CA THR A 44 -6.07 -4.39 29.13
C THR A 44 -7.01 -3.71 28.13
N ALA A 45 -7.79 -2.73 28.58
CA ALA A 45 -8.67 -1.96 27.72
C ALA A 45 -7.90 -1.19 26.63
N LYS A 46 -6.73 -0.60 26.94
CA LYS A 46 -5.87 0.06 25.95
C LYS A 46 -5.35 -0.90 24.88
N LYS A 47 -4.90 -2.10 25.25
CA LYS A 47 -4.44 -3.10 24.28
C LYS A 47 -5.56 -3.53 23.34
N MET A 48 -6.74 -3.84 23.90
CA MET A 48 -7.91 -4.22 23.10
C MET A 48 -8.42 -3.07 22.21
N ALA A 49 -8.35 -1.83 22.67
CA ALA A 49 -8.69 -0.65 21.86
C ALA A 49 -7.73 -0.51 20.67
N SER A 50 -6.42 -0.73 20.88
CA SER A 50 -5.41 -0.74 19.80
C SER A 50 -5.67 -1.85 18.77
N ASP A 51 -6.08 -3.03 19.22
CA ASP A 51 -6.42 -4.14 18.32
C ASP A 51 -7.67 -3.81 17.48
N ILE A 52 -8.66 -3.15 18.08
CA ILE A 52 -9.86 -2.70 17.35
C ILE A 52 -9.52 -1.58 16.34
N ASP A 53 -8.64 -0.63 16.70
CA ASP A 53 -8.14 0.40 15.77
C ASP A 53 -7.43 -0.23 14.57
N GLU A 54 -6.64 -1.27 14.81
CA GLU A 54 -5.99 -2.03 13.74
C GLU A 54 -7.02 -2.75 12.84
N MET A 55 -8.06 -3.35 13.42
CA MET A 55 -9.15 -3.97 12.65
C MET A 55 -9.93 -2.97 11.81
N GLU A 56 -10.22 -1.77 12.33
CA GLU A 56 -10.87 -0.70 11.56
C GLU A 56 -9.99 -0.22 10.40
N LYS A 57 -8.69 -0.07 10.64
CA LYS A 57 -7.73 0.26 9.59
C LYS A 57 -7.71 -0.81 8.50
N MET A 58 -7.65 -2.09 8.88
CA MET A 58 -7.74 -3.22 7.96
C MET A 58 -8.96 -3.16 7.06
N LEU A 59 -10.12 -2.95 7.68
CA LEU A 59 -11.39 -2.90 7.00
C LEU A 59 -11.44 -1.73 6.00
N ASN A 60 -10.98 -0.56 6.42
CA ASN A 60 -10.94 0.63 5.57
C ASN A 60 -9.97 0.47 4.39
N ASP A 61 -8.79 -0.12 4.62
CA ASP A 61 -7.80 -0.38 3.58
C ASP A 61 -8.33 -1.36 2.52
N TYR A 62 -9.03 -2.40 2.97
CA TYR A 62 -9.65 -3.38 2.08
C TYR A 62 -10.79 -2.78 1.26
N LEU A 63 -11.63 -1.93 1.87
CA LEU A 63 -12.72 -1.26 1.17
C LEU A 63 -12.24 -0.25 0.14
N GLN A 64 -11.25 0.56 0.50
CA GLN A 64 -10.66 1.48 -0.44
C GLN A 64 -10.06 0.75 -1.64
N TYR A 65 -9.47 -0.43 -1.40
CA TYR A 65 -9.00 -1.29 -2.48
C TYR A 65 -10.13 -1.74 -3.39
N ALA A 66 -11.25 -2.18 -2.83
CA ALA A 66 -12.40 -2.65 -3.60
C ALA A 66 -13.10 -1.52 -4.37
N LYS A 67 -13.19 -0.30 -3.81
CA LYS A 67 -13.84 0.87 -4.45
C LYS A 67 -12.98 1.51 -5.53
N SER A 68 -11.66 1.54 -5.36
CA SER A 68 -10.78 2.34 -6.20
C SER A 68 -10.61 1.81 -7.63
N GLN A 69 -11.11 0.61 -7.94
CA GLN A 69 -10.98 0.03 -9.29
C GLN A 69 -11.95 0.58 -10.34
N SER A 70 -13.00 1.32 -9.95
CA SER A 70 -14.12 1.61 -10.87
C SER A 70 -14.39 3.08 -11.23
N GLU A 71 -13.82 4.08 -10.55
CA GLU A 71 -14.36 5.45 -10.64
C GLU A 71 -13.32 6.55 -10.98
N GLU A 72 -12.04 6.24 -11.13
CA GLU A 72 -11.04 7.27 -11.39
C GLU A 72 -10.61 7.28 -12.86
N ASP A 73 -10.68 8.47 -13.49
CA ASP A 73 -10.24 8.68 -14.87
C ASP A 73 -8.71 8.64 -14.99
N TYR A 74 -8.25 8.24 -16.17
CA TYR A 74 -6.85 8.31 -16.53
C TYR A 74 -6.47 9.76 -16.82
N VAL A 75 -5.42 10.24 -16.17
CA VAL A 75 -4.86 11.58 -16.35
C VAL A 75 -3.35 11.50 -16.54
N GLU A 76 -2.77 12.54 -17.10
CA GLU A 76 -1.31 12.69 -17.17
C GLU A 76 -0.76 13.00 -15.78
N ILE A 77 0.23 12.23 -15.33
CA ILE A 77 0.79 12.28 -13.97
C ILE A 77 2.30 12.54 -14.07
N ASN A 78 2.74 13.62 -13.45
CA ASN A 78 4.16 13.90 -13.20
C ASN A 78 4.64 13.04 -12.01
N ILE A 79 5.39 11.96 -12.27
CA ILE A 79 5.83 11.01 -11.25
C ILE A 79 6.77 11.63 -10.22
N PRO A 80 7.81 12.41 -10.60
CA PRO A 80 8.64 13.17 -9.64
C PRO A 80 7.83 14.02 -8.67
N GLU A 81 6.88 14.79 -9.17
CA GLU A 81 6.03 15.67 -8.36
C GLU A 81 5.13 14.86 -7.42
N LEU A 82 4.54 13.77 -7.91
CA LEU A 82 3.72 12.88 -7.12
C LEU A 82 4.51 12.23 -5.98
N LEU A 83 5.75 11.80 -6.22
CA LEU A 83 6.63 11.25 -5.21
C LEU A 83 7.05 12.30 -4.18
N ASP A 84 7.35 13.51 -4.61
CA ASP A 84 7.66 14.61 -3.70
C ASP A 84 6.49 14.91 -2.78
N ASP A 85 5.25 14.95 -3.30
CA ASP A 85 4.04 15.13 -2.51
C ASP A 85 3.78 14.00 -1.50
N ILE A 86 4.13 12.75 -1.85
CA ILE A 86 4.03 11.62 -0.92
C ILE A 86 5.10 11.76 0.18
N LEU A 87 6.34 12.03 -0.20
CA LEU A 87 7.48 12.06 0.71
C LEU A 87 7.44 13.22 1.69
N LYS A 88 6.81 14.34 1.35
CA LYS A 88 6.56 15.48 2.28
C LYS A 88 5.76 15.11 3.52
N ASN A 89 5.01 14.00 3.50
CA ASN A 89 4.28 13.52 4.68
C ASN A 89 5.18 12.80 5.72
N PHE A 90 6.45 12.57 5.38
CA PHE A 90 7.42 11.90 6.24
C PHE A 90 8.51 12.88 6.68
N ASP A 91 9.14 12.59 7.82
CA ASP A 91 10.31 13.35 8.28
C ASP A 91 11.43 13.31 7.21
N ARG A 92 12.02 14.47 6.91
CA ARG A 92 13.06 14.61 5.87
C ARG A 92 14.27 13.71 6.10
N SER A 93 14.56 13.35 7.35
CA SER A 93 15.64 12.46 7.71
C SER A 93 15.40 10.99 7.30
N LYS A 94 14.14 10.62 7.04
CA LYS A 94 13.72 9.24 6.75
C LYS A 94 13.76 8.86 5.28
N TYR A 95 14.08 9.79 4.39
CA TYR A 95 14.15 9.47 2.97
C TYR A 95 15.26 10.24 2.24
N GLU A 96 15.73 9.64 1.16
CA GLU A 96 16.52 10.30 0.13
C GLU A 96 15.78 10.21 -1.20
N PHE A 97 15.54 11.35 -1.79
CA PHE A 97 14.93 11.47 -3.11
C PHE A 97 15.53 12.67 -3.83
N SER A 98 15.97 12.44 -5.05
CA SER A 98 16.31 13.50 -5.99
C SER A 98 15.86 13.08 -7.38
N SER A 99 15.20 13.98 -8.09
CA SER A 99 14.84 13.78 -9.49
C SER A 99 15.22 15.01 -10.28
N ASN A 100 16.04 14.81 -11.30
CA ASN A 100 16.41 15.86 -12.24
C ASN A 100 15.63 15.78 -13.56
N ASN A 101 14.74 14.78 -13.68
CA ASN A 101 14.00 14.51 -14.91
C ASN A 101 12.50 14.59 -14.66
N THR A 102 11.79 15.24 -15.57
CA THR A 102 10.34 15.20 -15.63
C THR A 102 9.92 13.93 -16.35
N ILE A 103 9.11 13.08 -15.69
CA ILE A 103 8.61 11.83 -16.24
C ILE A 103 7.10 11.80 -16.06
N PHE A 104 6.38 11.78 -17.18
CA PHE A 104 4.93 11.68 -17.21
C PHE A 104 4.51 10.26 -17.57
N ILE A 105 3.42 9.81 -16.96
CA ILE A 105 2.69 8.59 -17.33
C ILE A 105 1.22 8.92 -17.44
N ASN A 106 0.46 8.10 -18.15
CA ASN A 106 -0.99 8.18 -18.15
C ASN A 106 -1.56 7.13 -17.18
N GLY A 107 -2.36 7.57 -16.18
CA GLY A 107 -2.85 6.67 -15.15
C GLY A 107 -3.87 7.30 -14.22
N ARG A 108 -4.38 6.49 -13.29
CA ARG A 108 -5.28 6.92 -12.22
C ARG A 108 -4.43 7.45 -11.06
N LYS A 109 -4.41 8.77 -10.89
CA LYS A 109 -3.48 9.49 -10.00
C LYS A 109 -3.54 9.01 -8.56
N ASN A 110 -4.74 8.85 -7.98
CA ASN A 110 -4.90 8.44 -6.59
C ASN A 110 -4.50 6.97 -6.36
N LEU A 111 -4.74 6.10 -7.36
CA LEU A 111 -4.30 4.71 -7.30
C LEU A 111 -2.77 4.62 -7.35
N ILE A 112 -2.13 5.30 -8.29
CA ILE A 112 -0.65 5.34 -8.38
C ILE A 112 -0.07 5.92 -7.09
N LYS A 113 -0.61 7.05 -6.58
CA LYS A 113 -0.21 7.63 -5.29
C LYS A 113 -0.27 6.61 -4.17
N ARG A 114 -1.38 5.87 -4.06
CA ARG A 114 -1.57 4.83 -3.05
C ARG A 114 -0.57 3.68 -3.18
N SER A 115 -0.33 3.20 -4.40
CA SER A 115 0.67 2.16 -4.64
C SER A 115 2.05 2.56 -4.16
N LEU A 116 2.49 3.78 -4.51
CA LEU A 116 3.79 4.31 -4.11
C LEU A 116 3.86 4.54 -2.59
N SER A 117 2.81 5.10 -1.97
CA SER A 117 2.73 5.27 -0.52
C SER A 117 2.84 3.95 0.23
N ASN A 118 2.12 2.91 -0.22
CA ASN A 118 2.18 1.58 0.40
C ASN A 118 3.60 0.99 0.38
N VAL A 119 4.34 1.18 -0.71
CA VAL A 119 5.72 0.68 -0.82
C VAL A 119 6.67 1.50 0.07
N ILE A 120 6.53 2.84 0.10
CA ILE A 120 7.35 3.73 0.94
C ILE A 120 7.07 3.45 2.42
N GLU A 121 5.81 3.36 2.84
CA GLU A 121 5.41 3.05 4.21
C GLU A 121 5.92 1.67 4.64
N ASN A 122 5.86 0.69 3.74
CA ASN A 122 6.44 -0.64 3.99
C ASN A 122 7.95 -0.54 4.25
N GLY A 123 8.71 0.16 3.39
CA GLY A 123 10.14 0.37 3.58
C GLY A 123 10.45 1.05 4.93
N LEU A 124 9.73 2.11 5.29
CA LEU A 124 9.88 2.83 6.56
C LEU A 124 9.45 2.03 7.80
N SER A 125 8.58 1.03 7.61
CA SER A 125 8.15 0.14 8.70
C SER A 125 9.23 -0.88 9.07
N TYR A 126 10.08 -1.27 8.13
CA TYR A 126 11.14 -2.26 8.33
C TYR A 126 12.54 -1.63 8.40
N GLY A 127 12.77 -0.54 7.66
CA GLY A 127 13.99 0.25 7.68
C GLY A 127 13.85 1.53 8.50
N LYS A 128 14.98 2.22 8.65
CA LYS A 128 15.04 3.57 9.22
C LYS A 128 14.87 4.63 8.13
N LYS A 129 15.30 4.30 6.91
CA LYS A 129 15.38 5.20 5.78
C LYS A 129 15.00 4.51 4.48
N VAL A 130 14.35 5.25 3.58
CA VAL A 130 14.07 4.83 2.21
C VAL A 130 14.82 5.71 1.21
N PHE A 131 15.24 5.09 0.12
CA PHE A 131 15.95 5.72 -0.99
C PHE A 131 15.11 5.54 -2.25
N VAL A 132 14.72 6.65 -2.85
CA VAL A 132 13.84 6.65 -4.02
C VAL A 132 14.60 7.17 -5.22
N GLU A 133 14.61 6.39 -6.29
CA GLU A 133 15.23 6.73 -7.57
C GLU A 133 14.22 6.56 -8.71
N ILE A 134 14.23 7.47 -9.67
CA ILE A 134 13.43 7.40 -10.88
C ILE A 134 14.34 7.36 -12.08
N LYS A 135 14.05 6.45 -13.00
CA LYS A 135 14.76 6.29 -14.27
C LYS A 135 13.77 6.20 -15.42
N LYS A 136 14.15 6.81 -16.54
CA LYS A 136 13.46 6.58 -17.81
C LYS A 136 14.07 5.36 -18.47
N SER A 137 13.24 4.41 -18.86
CA SER A 137 13.64 3.24 -19.64
C SER A 137 12.84 3.21 -20.95
N VAL A 138 13.20 2.32 -21.88
CA VAL A 138 12.49 2.22 -23.15
C VAL A 138 11.01 1.92 -22.89
N GLY A 139 10.13 2.88 -23.21
CA GLY A 139 8.68 2.76 -23.07
C GLY A 139 8.14 2.78 -21.63
N ASN A 140 8.98 2.96 -20.60
CA ASN A 140 8.55 2.88 -19.21
C ASN A 140 9.22 3.90 -18.29
N ALA A 141 8.46 4.39 -17.32
CA ALA A 141 8.97 5.01 -16.10
C ALA A 141 9.34 3.90 -15.11
N VAL A 142 10.58 3.88 -14.62
CA VAL A 142 11.06 2.93 -13.63
C VAL A 142 11.29 3.66 -12.32
N ILE A 143 10.56 3.25 -11.26
CA ILE A 143 10.68 3.79 -9.90
C ILE A 143 11.31 2.69 -9.05
N ILE A 144 12.39 3.01 -8.36
CA ILE A 144 13.10 2.10 -7.46
C ILE A 144 13.00 2.68 -6.06
N ILE A 145 12.45 1.89 -5.14
CA ILE A 145 12.30 2.25 -3.72
C ILE A 145 13.06 1.20 -2.92
N GLU A 146 14.11 1.63 -2.25
CA GLU A 146 15.00 0.77 -1.46
C GLU A 146 14.95 1.16 0.00
N ASP A 147 15.05 0.21 0.91
CA ASP A 147 15.17 0.46 2.35
C ASP A 147 16.48 -0.08 2.92
N ASP A 148 16.82 0.36 4.13
CA ASP A 148 17.94 -0.11 4.93
C ASP A 148 17.54 -1.11 6.01
N GLY A 149 16.40 -1.77 5.82
CA GLY A 149 15.87 -2.78 6.74
C GLY A 149 16.62 -4.11 6.68
N PRO A 150 16.09 -5.16 7.31
CA PRO A 150 16.70 -6.48 7.33
C PRO A 150 16.60 -7.23 5.98
N GLY A 151 15.85 -6.71 5.01
CA GLY A 151 15.51 -7.44 3.79
C GLY A 151 14.64 -8.67 4.05
N ILE A 152 14.40 -9.44 3.00
CA ILE A 152 13.67 -10.72 3.07
C ILE A 152 14.34 -11.77 2.21
N SER A 153 14.15 -13.05 2.55
CA SER A 153 14.67 -14.16 1.74
C SER A 153 14.05 -14.17 0.34
N LYS A 154 14.84 -14.51 -0.67
CA LYS A 154 14.34 -14.64 -2.07
C LYS A 154 13.14 -15.59 -2.20
N LYS A 155 13.02 -16.59 -1.33
CA LYS A 155 11.89 -17.52 -1.28
C LYS A 155 10.57 -16.82 -0.92
N GLU A 156 10.64 -15.67 -0.28
CA GLU A 156 9.50 -14.89 0.17
C GLU A 156 9.03 -13.84 -0.86
N TYR A 157 9.79 -13.57 -1.92
CA TYR A 157 9.49 -12.52 -2.90
C TYR A 157 8.12 -12.68 -3.57
N GLU A 158 7.68 -13.90 -3.81
CA GLU A 158 6.33 -14.14 -4.35
C GLU A 158 5.26 -14.12 -3.26
N ASN A 159 5.61 -14.60 -2.06
CA ASN A 159 4.66 -14.73 -0.96
C ASN A 159 4.24 -13.37 -0.40
N VAL A 160 5.13 -12.39 -0.32
CA VAL A 160 4.83 -11.06 0.25
C VAL A 160 3.83 -10.24 -0.57
N PHE A 161 3.53 -10.66 -1.80
CA PHE A 161 2.45 -10.10 -2.60
C PHE A 161 1.09 -10.77 -2.36
N LYS A 162 1.03 -11.86 -1.57
CA LYS A 162 -0.24 -12.48 -1.19
C LYS A 162 -0.92 -11.63 -0.12
N PRO A 163 -2.22 -11.35 -0.23
CA PRO A 163 -2.96 -10.64 0.80
C PRO A 163 -2.80 -11.31 2.17
N PHE A 164 -2.64 -10.49 3.22
CA PHE A 164 -2.48 -10.93 4.62
C PHE A 164 -1.22 -11.74 4.92
N TYR A 165 -0.30 -11.86 3.96
CA TYR A 165 0.96 -12.56 4.19
C TYR A 165 1.99 -11.68 4.92
N ARG A 166 2.67 -12.26 5.90
CA ARG A 166 3.74 -11.64 6.68
C ARG A 166 4.86 -12.66 6.90
N VAL A 167 6.11 -12.24 6.64
CA VAL A 167 7.30 -13.10 6.81
C VAL A 167 7.51 -13.46 8.28
N ASP A 168 7.36 -12.49 9.19
CA ASP A 168 7.54 -12.68 10.63
C ASP A 168 6.21 -12.55 11.39
N LYS A 169 5.67 -13.67 11.87
CA LYS A 169 4.49 -13.69 12.75
C LYS A 169 4.79 -13.29 14.20
N SER A 170 6.05 -13.45 14.65
CA SER A 170 6.44 -13.31 16.07
C SER A 170 6.94 -11.92 16.46
N ARG A 171 7.44 -11.12 15.53
CA ARG A 171 7.91 -9.73 15.77
C ARG A 171 6.82 -8.67 15.64
N SER A 172 5.59 -9.09 15.51
CA SER A 172 4.47 -8.25 15.07
C SER A 172 3.74 -7.48 16.15
N LEU A 173 4.05 -7.65 17.45
CA LEU A 173 3.36 -6.93 18.52
C LEU A 173 3.60 -5.41 18.53
N ASN A 174 4.61 -4.91 17.79
CA ASN A 174 4.94 -3.49 17.74
C ASN A 174 5.01 -2.88 16.32
N ARG A 175 4.63 -3.62 15.26
CA ARG A 175 4.65 -3.11 13.89
C ARG A 175 3.26 -3.20 13.27
N SER A 176 2.61 -2.05 13.11
CA SER A 176 1.29 -1.97 12.48
C SER A 176 1.40 -2.29 10.99
N GLY A 177 0.71 -3.31 10.52
CA GLY A 177 0.58 -3.62 9.10
C GLY A 177 -0.07 -4.98 8.87
N VAL A 178 -1.17 -4.97 8.13
CA VAL A 178 -2.06 -6.10 7.89
C VAL A 178 -1.51 -7.11 6.89
N GLY A 179 -0.41 -6.76 6.19
CA GLY A 179 0.07 -7.55 5.06
C GLY A 179 -0.72 -7.33 3.76
N LEU A 180 -1.36 -6.17 3.61
CA LEU A 180 -2.10 -5.79 2.38
C LEU A 180 -1.34 -4.79 1.50
N GLY A 181 -0.38 -4.03 2.03
CA GLY A 181 0.26 -2.93 1.31
C GLY A 181 0.90 -3.34 -0.01
N LEU A 182 1.75 -4.38 0.00
CA LEU A 182 2.43 -4.84 -1.21
C LEU A 182 1.48 -5.53 -2.21
N SER A 183 0.47 -6.27 -1.74
CA SER A 183 -0.54 -6.87 -2.62
C SER A 183 -1.36 -5.79 -3.33
N ILE A 184 -1.82 -4.77 -2.60
CA ILE A 184 -2.53 -3.62 -3.16
C ILE A 184 -1.63 -2.88 -4.18
N ALA A 185 -0.38 -2.63 -3.84
CA ALA A 185 0.56 -2.00 -4.75
C ALA A 185 0.73 -2.80 -6.04
N GLN A 186 0.90 -4.11 -5.95
CA GLN A 186 1.03 -4.99 -7.12
C GLN A 186 -0.21 -4.95 -8.02
N ASP A 187 -1.41 -5.04 -7.45
CA ASP A 187 -2.65 -5.04 -8.21
C ASP A 187 -2.88 -3.70 -8.92
N ILE A 188 -2.58 -2.58 -8.25
CA ILE A 188 -2.66 -1.25 -8.87
C ILE A 188 -1.67 -1.14 -10.04
N ILE A 189 -0.42 -1.50 -9.85
CA ILE A 189 0.60 -1.42 -10.90
C ILE A 189 0.23 -2.30 -12.09
N LYS A 190 -0.23 -3.54 -11.85
CA LYS A 190 -0.71 -4.45 -12.89
C LYS A 190 -1.93 -3.90 -13.64
N SER A 191 -2.86 -3.23 -12.94
CA SER A 191 -4.04 -2.63 -13.60
C SER A 191 -3.69 -1.46 -14.51
N HIS A 192 -2.48 -0.88 -14.37
CA HIS A 192 -1.93 0.16 -15.24
C HIS A 192 -0.97 -0.43 -16.31
N GLY A 193 -0.96 -1.75 -16.54
CA GLY A 193 -0.07 -2.40 -17.49
C GLY A 193 1.40 -2.44 -17.04
N GLY A 194 1.67 -2.08 -15.79
CA GLY A 194 3.00 -2.05 -15.21
C GLY A 194 3.42 -3.38 -14.58
N ASN A 195 4.63 -3.41 -14.05
CA ASN A 195 5.18 -4.54 -13.32
C ASN A 195 5.85 -4.08 -12.02
N ILE A 196 5.81 -4.94 -10.99
CA ILE A 196 6.51 -4.75 -9.73
C ILE A 196 7.36 -5.99 -9.43
N SER A 197 8.60 -5.77 -9.03
CA SER A 197 9.55 -6.83 -8.71
C SER A 197 10.40 -6.47 -7.49
N LEU A 198 10.89 -7.50 -6.80
CA LEU A 198 11.70 -7.38 -5.60
C LEU A 198 13.12 -7.86 -5.85
N SER A 199 14.06 -7.22 -5.21
CA SER A 199 15.47 -7.62 -5.16
C SER A 199 16.09 -7.19 -3.82
N GLU A 200 17.31 -7.60 -3.58
CA GLU A 200 18.11 -7.10 -2.46
C GLU A 200 18.49 -5.64 -2.70
N SER A 201 18.34 -4.80 -1.68
CA SER A 201 18.75 -3.40 -1.69
C SER A 201 20.27 -3.27 -1.55
N LYS A 202 20.86 -2.30 -2.24
CA LYS A 202 22.27 -1.90 -2.02
C LYS A 202 22.53 -1.39 -0.60
N TYR A 203 21.46 -1.07 0.14
CA TYR A 203 21.50 -0.67 1.56
C TYR A 203 21.21 -1.83 2.53
N LYS A 204 21.26 -3.09 2.07
CA LYS A 204 21.03 -4.34 2.81
C LYS A 204 19.56 -4.68 3.10
N GLY A 205 18.62 -3.80 2.80
CA GLY A 205 17.17 -4.02 2.95
C GLY A 205 16.53 -4.64 1.71
N LEU A 206 15.28 -4.24 1.46
CA LEU A 206 14.51 -4.64 0.30
C LEU A 206 14.53 -3.56 -0.78
N SER A 207 14.69 -3.96 -2.02
CA SER A 207 14.54 -3.10 -3.20
C SER A 207 13.26 -3.47 -3.93
N VAL A 208 12.34 -2.51 -4.06
CA VAL A 208 11.10 -2.63 -4.82
C VAL A 208 11.25 -1.84 -6.11
N LYS A 209 11.22 -2.52 -7.25
CA LYS A 209 11.28 -1.91 -8.58
C LYS A 209 9.89 -1.95 -9.22
N ILE A 210 9.38 -0.77 -9.54
CA ILE A 210 8.10 -0.55 -10.21
C ILE A 210 8.39 -0.04 -11.62
N SER A 211 7.73 -0.62 -12.63
CA SER A 211 7.80 -0.20 -14.02
C SER A 211 6.39 0.12 -14.49
N LEU A 212 6.17 1.34 -15.00
CA LEU A 212 4.89 1.81 -15.52
C LEU A 212 5.08 2.29 -16.97
N PRO A 213 4.21 1.90 -17.91
CA PRO A 213 4.26 2.39 -19.28
C PRO A 213 3.98 3.90 -19.34
N PHE A 214 4.53 4.56 -20.39
CA PHE A 214 4.25 5.97 -20.69
C PHE A 214 2.86 6.16 -21.27
#